data_d007cfab3753e172908cc9924879419f
#
_entry.id   d007cfab3753e172908cc9924879419f
#
_cell.length_a   1.000
_cell.length_b   1.000
_cell.length_c   1.000
_cell.angle_alpha   90.00
_cell.angle_beta   90.00
_cell.angle_gamma   90.00
#
_symmetry.space_group_name_H-M   'P 1'
#
loop_
_entity.id
_entity.type
_entity.pdbx_description
1 polymer ?
#
loop_
_entity_poly.entity_id
_entity_poly.type
_entity_poly.pdbx_seq_one_letter_code
_entity_poly.pdbx_strand_id
1 'polypeptide(L)'
;MGVLGLFLLGSCNSKSEHDHEGHSHETEKAHNHDHEGHDHEHEEHDHASENHEGHNHEAEMAAGHSDEIILAPEKAKAAGVESEIIQPKSFRQVITTSGQVQAAQGDESVVVANVAGVVSFRHPVTDGMSVSKGAPILNISAENMPDGDPVKRTRIAYETAKKEYERAAKLVKSQIISQKDFNAIKESYENALLAYEAISKNQTKTGVSVTAPLGGYIKNCLVKEGDYVSVGQPLVSITQNRRLFLRVDVSEKYYGYLHSIQSANFKTPYDNKVYELGELKGHLLSYGKASGGTSFYVPVTFEFDNRGDVIPGSYVEVYLLSSEMPDVLALPVTALTEEQGLYFIYLQLDEEGYKKQEVTLGASDGKEVQILTGLKAGDRVAVSYTHLRAHETTLHLV
;
A
#
# COMPACT_ATOMS: atom_id res chain seq x y z
N MET A 1 11.29 -44.55 44.41
CA MET A 1 12.58 -45.07 43.96
C MET A 1 12.93 -44.34 42.67
N GLY A 2 13.88 -43.41 42.76
CA GLY A 2 14.33 -42.58 41.65
C GLY A 2 15.43 -43.24 40.84
N VAL A 3 15.54 -42.86 39.61
CA VAL A 3 16.79 -42.97 38.83
C VAL A 3 17.01 -41.63 38.15
N LEU A 4 18.03 -40.97 38.61
CA LEU A 4 18.59 -39.72 38.12
C LEU A 4 19.53 -40.07 36.94
N GLY A 5 19.24 -39.62 35.77
CA GLY A 5 20.12 -39.75 34.58
C GLY A 5 20.79 -38.42 34.26
N LEU A 6 22.06 -38.32 34.61
CA LEU A 6 22.99 -37.21 34.38
C LEU A 6 23.54 -37.33 32.94
N PHE A 7 23.25 -36.38 32.03
CA PHE A 7 23.94 -36.30 30.73
C PHE A 7 24.92 -35.11 30.76
N LEU A 8 26.19 -35.41 30.59
CA LEU A 8 27.32 -34.52 30.47
C LEU A 8 27.31 -33.86 29.08
N LEU A 9 27.43 -32.54 29.07
CA LEU A 9 27.66 -31.72 27.90
C LEU A 9 29.13 -31.81 27.46
N GLY A 10 29.38 -32.36 26.29
CA GLY A 10 30.66 -32.26 25.59
C GLY A 10 30.74 -30.99 24.74
N SER A 11 31.60 -30.09 25.15
CA SER A 11 31.96 -28.88 24.39
C SER A 11 33.04 -29.25 23.39
N CYS A 12 32.77 -29.13 22.08
CA CYS A 12 33.79 -29.12 21.04
C CYS A 12 33.99 -27.69 20.54
N ASN A 13 35.10 -27.11 20.92
CA ASN A 13 35.63 -25.85 20.43
C ASN A 13 36.44 -26.13 19.15
N SER A 14 36.00 -25.69 17.98
CA SER A 14 36.81 -25.64 16.77
C SER A 14 37.08 -24.19 16.38
N LYS A 15 38.29 -23.71 16.66
CA LYS A 15 38.88 -22.50 16.06
C LYS A 15 39.17 -22.78 14.60
N SER A 16 38.60 -22.00 13.68
CA SER A 16 39.09 -21.79 12.33
C SER A 16 39.71 -20.39 12.26
N GLU A 17 41.03 -20.37 12.14
CA GLU A 17 41.82 -19.21 11.78
C GLU A 17 41.59 -18.92 10.32
N HIS A 18 41.10 -17.74 9.99
CA HIS A 18 41.14 -17.16 8.64
C HIS A 18 42.16 -16.02 8.66
N ASP A 19 43.27 -16.29 7.95
CA ASP A 19 44.27 -15.30 7.59
C ASP A 19 43.63 -14.26 6.66
N HIS A 20 43.65 -12.99 7.07
CA HIS A 20 43.39 -11.86 6.19
C HIS A 20 44.71 -11.31 5.70
N GLU A 21 45.04 -11.59 4.45
CA GLU A 21 46.09 -10.88 3.72
C GLU A 21 45.72 -9.39 3.57
N GLY A 22 46.60 -8.54 4.05
CA GLY A 22 46.45 -7.10 3.99
C GLY A 22 46.74 -6.57 2.57
N HIS A 23 45.75 -5.86 2.03
CA HIS A 23 45.98 -4.99 0.85
C HIS A 23 46.44 -3.62 1.34
N SER A 24 47.71 -3.33 1.07
CA SER A 24 48.31 -2.01 1.23
C SER A 24 47.81 -1.07 0.13
N HIS A 25 47.15 0.03 0.50
CA HIS A 25 46.83 1.12 -0.41
C HIS A 25 48.08 2.04 -0.51
N GLU A 26 48.62 2.07 -1.72
CA GLU A 26 49.61 3.04 -2.12
C GLU A 26 48.97 4.43 -2.21
N THR A 27 49.63 5.40 -1.59
CA THR A 27 49.29 6.82 -1.62
C THR A 27 49.72 7.39 -2.98
N GLU A 28 48.73 7.78 -3.80
CA GLU A 28 49.02 8.55 -5.04
C GLU A 28 49.35 10.01 -4.70
N LYS A 29 50.38 10.47 -5.39
CA LYS A 29 51.01 11.77 -5.25
C LYS A 29 50.13 12.90 -5.76
N ALA A 30 50.14 14.01 -5.03
CA ALA A 30 49.58 15.28 -5.45
C ALA A 30 50.28 15.79 -6.73
N HIS A 31 49.50 16.05 -7.77
CA HIS A 31 49.94 16.81 -8.93
C HIS A 31 49.78 18.30 -8.66
N ASN A 32 50.95 18.96 -8.61
CA ASN A 32 51.07 20.42 -8.62
C ASN A 32 50.92 20.89 -10.08
N HIS A 33 49.91 21.68 -10.37
CA HIS A 33 49.79 22.40 -11.63
C HIS A 33 50.26 23.85 -11.41
N ASP A 34 51.45 24.15 -11.93
CA ASP A 34 51.94 25.52 -12.10
C ASP A 34 51.14 26.20 -13.21
N HIS A 35 50.48 27.29 -12.89
CA HIS A 35 49.88 28.20 -13.85
C HIS A 35 50.89 29.26 -14.22
N GLU A 36 51.40 29.15 -15.44
CA GLU A 36 52.17 30.24 -16.08
C GLU A 36 51.21 31.40 -16.39
N GLY A 37 51.58 32.57 -15.92
CA GLY A 37 50.85 33.81 -16.16
C GLY A 37 51.05 34.28 -17.60
N HIS A 38 49.96 34.57 -18.27
CA HIS A 38 49.98 35.33 -19.53
C HIS A 38 49.67 36.78 -19.21
N ASP A 39 50.74 37.63 -19.42
CA ASP A 39 50.62 39.08 -19.48
C ASP A 39 49.89 39.43 -20.77
N HIS A 40 48.75 40.11 -20.69
CA HIS A 40 48.12 40.79 -21.82
C HIS A 40 48.42 42.30 -21.73
N GLU A 41 49.23 42.80 -22.66
CA GLU A 41 49.42 44.20 -22.88
C GLU A 41 48.15 44.85 -23.37
N HIS A 42 47.72 45.94 -22.70
CA HIS A 42 46.62 46.82 -23.10
C HIS A 42 47.17 47.79 -24.19
N GLU A 43 46.70 47.59 -25.43
CA GLU A 43 46.79 48.64 -26.43
C GLU A 43 45.64 49.64 -26.24
N GLU A 44 45.99 50.89 -25.98
CA GLU A 44 45.13 52.05 -25.98
C GLU A 44 44.65 52.38 -27.39
N HIS A 45 43.37 52.22 -27.70
CA HIS A 45 42.80 52.81 -28.91
C HIS A 45 42.00 54.06 -28.54
N ASP A 46 42.59 55.21 -28.95
CA ASP A 46 41.91 56.51 -29.04
C ASP A 46 40.81 56.44 -30.09
N HIS A 47 39.57 56.64 -29.72
CA HIS A 47 38.46 56.93 -30.63
C HIS A 47 37.92 58.33 -30.38
N ALA A 48 38.11 59.11 -31.43
CA ALA A 48 37.62 60.46 -31.57
C ALA A 48 36.08 60.55 -31.42
N SER A 49 35.70 61.65 -30.80
CA SER A 49 34.32 62.14 -30.59
C SER A 49 33.58 62.34 -31.91
N GLU A 50 32.44 61.58 -32.05
CA GLU A 50 31.36 62.03 -32.95
C GLU A 50 30.09 62.30 -32.10
N ASN A 51 29.64 63.57 -32.29
CA ASN A 51 28.40 64.10 -31.72
C ASN A 51 27.21 63.37 -32.33
N HIS A 52 26.38 62.72 -31.48
CA HIS A 52 25.03 62.40 -31.82
C HIS A 52 24.07 63.18 -30.91
N GLU A 53 23.23 63.98 -31.59
CA GLU A 53 22.15 64.80 -31.04
C GLU A 53 21.13 63.96 -30.29
N GLY A 54 20.60 64.63 -29.28
CA GLY A 54 19.70 64.16 -28.27
C GLY A 54 18.50 63.33 -28.67
N HIS A 55 18.40 62.19 -27.98
CA HIS A 55 17.07 61.63 -27.66
C HIS A 55 16.90 61.72 -26.16
N ASN A 56 15.92 62.57 -25.82
CA ASN A 56 15.38 62.70 -24.46
C ASN A 56 14.78 61.36 -24.03
N HIS A 57 15.48 60.63 -23.20
CA HIS A 57 14.90 59.57 -22.34
C HIS A 57 14.92 60.09 -20.90
N GLU A 58 14.02 61.03 -20.63
CA GLU A 58 13.55 61.26 -19.28
C GLU A 58 12.56 60.14 -18.94
N ALA A 59 12.74 59.56 -17.77
CA ALA A 59 11.89 58.62 -17.07
C ALA A 59 11.99 57.14 -17.46
N GLU A 60 13.07 56.47 -16.99
CA GLU A 60 13.00 55.11 -16.51
C GLU A 60 14.12 54.80 -15.50
N MET A 61 14.06 55.48 -14.37
CA MET A 61 14.82 55.09 -13.19
C MET A 61 13.86 54.93 -12.03
N ALA A 62 13.07 53.85 -12.06
CA ALA A 62 12.45 53.24 -10.92
C ALA A 62 11.82 51.89 -11.30
N ALA A 63 12.60 51.01 -11.91
CA ALA A 63 12.25 49.59 -11.89
C ALA A 63 12.82 48.98 -10.60
N GLY A 64 12.21 49.29 -9.45
CA GLY A 64 12.18 48.37 -8.35
C GLY A 64 11.59 47.11 -8.88
N HIS A 65 12.23 45.97 -8.62
CA HIS A 65 11.64 44.66 -8.87
C HIS A 65 10.33 44.61 -8.10
N SER A 66 9.22 44.95 -8.76
CA SER A 66 7.90 44.72 -8.19
C SER A 66 7.66 43.21 -8.31
N ASP A 67 7.62 42.50 -7.18
CA ASP A 67 7.18 41.10 -7.07
C ASP A 67 5.70 40.94 -7.51
N GLU A 68 5.20 41.90 -8.28
CA GLU A 68 3.85 41.98 -8.77
C GLU A 68 3.72 41.47 -10.19
N ILE A 69 2.90 40.43 -10.35
CA ILE A 69 2.58 39.84 -11.65
C ILE A 69 1.25 40.43 -12.11
N ILE A 70 1.25 41.10 -13.25
CA ILE A 70 0.02 41.65 -13.86
C ILE A 70 -0.54 40.60 -14.83
N LEU A 71 -1.74 40.13 -14.52
CA LEU A 71 -2.44 39.12 -15.32
C LEU A 71 -3.88 39.57 -15.63
N ALA A 72 -4.13 39.93 -16.89
CA ALA A 72 -5.48 40.36 -17.31
C ALA A 72 -6.55 39.32 -16.93
N PRO A 73 -7.76 39.74 -16.50
CA PRO A 73 -8.79 38.83 -15.98
C PRO A 73 -9.20 37.73 -16.97
N GLU A 74 -9.22 38.04 -18.27
CA GLU A 74 -9.51 37.06 -19.31
C GLU A 74 -8.43 35.98 -19.40
N LYS A 75 -7.17 36.33 -19.23
CA LYS A 75 -6.04 35.38 -19.20
C LYS A 75 -6.03 34.57 -17.90
N ALA A 76 -6.33 35.19 -16.76
CA ALA A 76 -6.45 34.51 -15.48
C ALA A 76 -7.54 33.42 -15.55
N LYS A 77 -8.70 33.77 -16.08
CA LYS A 77 -9.81 32.83 -16.29
C LYS A 77 -9.46 31.72 -17.28
N ALA A 78 -8.79 32.05 -18.38
CA ALA A 78 -8.33 31.06 -19.37
C ALA A 78 -7.27 30.10 -18.77
N ALA A 79 -6.46 30.59 -17.83
CA ALA A 79 -5.46 29.81 -17.09
C ALA A 79 -6.06 29.01 -15.93
N GLY A 80 -7.36 29.10 -15.68
CA GLY A 80 -8.04 28.42 -14.58
C GLY A 80 -7.63 28.94 -13.20
N VAL A 81 -7.24 30.23 -13.11
CA VAL A 81 -6.92 30.86 -11.82
C VAL A 81 -8.20 31.12 -11.05
N GLU A 82 -8.34 30.46 -9.90
CA GLU A 82 -9.40 30.72 -8.94
C GLU A 82 -8.80 31.35 -7.69
N SER A 83 -9.45 32.37 -7.17
CA SER A 83 -9.00 33.07 -5.95
C SER A 83 -10.05 32.97 -4.86
N GLU A 84 -9.59 32.72 -3.63
CA GLU A 84 -10.43 32.58 -2.44
C GLU A 84 -10.00 33.58 -1.38
N ILE A 85 -10.98 34.13 -0.62
CA ILE A 85 -10.71 34.98 0.56
C ILE A 85 -10.48 34.03 1.74
N ILE A 86 -9.29 34.12 2.31
CA ILE A 86 -8.90 33.20 3.38
C ILE A 86 -9.40 33.71 4.72
N GLN A 87 -10.15 32.83 5.38
CA GLN A 87 -10.67 33.08 6.74
C GLN A 87 -10.10 32.02 7.69
N PRO A 88 -9.91 32.36 8.97
CA PRO A 88 -9.57 31.36 9.98
C PRO A 88 -10.63 30.27 10.02
N LYS A 89 -10.19 29.01 10.04
CA LYS A 89 -11.06 27.83 10.11
C LYS A 89 -10.54 26.82 11.11
N SER A 90 -11.40 25.87 11.48
CA SER A 90 -10.96 24.71 12.27
C SER A 90 -10.05 23.83 11.41
N PHE A 91 -8.88 23.53 11.93
CA PHE A 91 -7.90 22.64 11.31
C PHE A 91 -7.52 21.54 12.31
N ARG A 92 -7.23 20.34 11.85
CA ARG A 92 -6.85 19.25 12.74
C ARG A 92 -5.35 19.18 12.93
N GLN A 93 -4.92 18.91 14.17
CA GLN A 93 -3.52 18.56 14.42
C GLN A 93 -3.19 17.27 13.67
N VAL A 94 -2.11 17.27 12.90
CA VAL A 94 -1.72 16.19 12.01
C VAL A 94 -0.40 15.57 12.48
N ILE A 95 -0.35 14.24 12.47
CA ILE A 95 0.87 13.46 12.64
C ILE A 95 1.16 12.78 11.32
N THR A 96 2.19 13.24 10.61
CA THR A 96 2.63 12.61 9.35
C THR A 96 3.50 11.40 9.65
N THR A 97 3.20 10.29 9.03
CA THR A 97 3.90 9.02 9.19
C THR A 97 3.70 8.14 7.95
N SER A 98 4.17 6.90 8.01
CA SER A 98 3.94 5.91 6.95
C SER A 98 3.04 4.78 7.43
N GLY A 99 2.43 4.10 6.48
CA GLY A 99 1.59 2.94 6.76
C GLY A 99 1.60 1.96 5.61
N GLN A 100 0.95 0.84 5.83
CA GLN A 100 0.74 -0.18 4.81
C GLN A 100 -0.74 -0.53 4.71
N VAL A 101 -1.23 -0.59 3.49
CA VAL A 101 -2.57 -1.08 3.19
C VAL A 101 -2.54 -2.60 3.15
N GLN A 102 -3.46 -3.25 3.87
CA GLN A 102 -3.55 -4.71 3.96
C GLN A 102 -4.98 -5.15 3.65
N ALA A 103 -5.17 -6.38 3.16
CA ALA A 103 -6.50 -6.96 3.04
C ALA A 103 -7.14 -7.15 4.44
N ALA A 104 -8.41 -6.81 4.57
CA ALA A 104 -9.13 -7.04 5.82
C ALA A 104 -9.34 -8.53 6.10
N GLN A 105 -9.46 -8.90 7.37
CA GLN A 105 -9.76 -10.28 7.75
C GLN A 105 -11.09 -10.72 7.14
N GLY A 106 -11.09 -11.93 6.55
CA GLY A 106 -12.27 -12.48 5.85
C GLY A 106 -12.41 -12.08 4.39
N ASP A 107 -11.66 -11.10 3.91
CA ASP A 107 -11.57 -10.73 2.51
C ASP A 107 -10.46 -11.51 1.76
N GLU A 108 -9.65 -12.27 2.48
CA GLU A 108 -8.65 -13.20 1.92
C GLU A 108 -8.96 -14.65 2.34
N SER A 109 -8.86 -15.58 1.41
CA SER A 109 -9.05 -17.01 1.64
C SER A 109 -7.97 -17.82 0.95
N VAL A 110 -7.32 -18.69 1.70
CA VAL A 110 -6.38 -19.67 1.16
C VAL A 110 -7.14 -20.95 0.82
N VAL A 111 -7.12 -21.33 -0.44
CA VAL A 111 -7.69 -22.58 -0.93
C VAL A 111 -6.66 -23.68 -0.72
N VAL A 112 -7.06 -24.73 -0.01
CA VAL A 112 -6.19 -25.86 0.30
C VAL A 112 -6.64 -27.14 -0.41
N ALA A 113 -5.72 -28.08 -0.63
CA ALA A 113 -6.03 -29.38 -1.18
C ALA A 113 -6.90 -30.20 -0.20
N ASN A 114 -8.03 -30.69 -0.66
CA ASN A 114 -8.93 -31.59 0.11
C ASN A 114 -8.65 -33.08 -0.14
N VAL A 115 -7.86 -33.40 -1.17
CA VAL A 115 -7.35 -34.72 -1.46
C VAL A 115 -5.88 -34.66 -1.87
N ALA A 116 -5.15 -35.72 -1.67
CA ALA A 116 -3.80 -35.86 -2.19
C ALA A 116 -3.82 -36.29 -3.66
N GLY A 117 -2.89 -35.76 -4.47
CA GLY A 117 -2.79 -36.15 -5.89
C GLY A 117 -1.96 -35.14 -6.70
N VAL A 118 -2.08 -35.22 -8.00
CA VAL A 118 -1.38 -34.38 -8.98
C VAL A 118 -2.31 -33.26 -9.45
N VAL A 119 -1.80 -32.04 -9.45
CA VAL A 119 -2.51 -30.84 -9.88
C VAL A 119 -2.63 -30.78 -11.39
N SER A 120 -3.81 -30.44 -11.88
CA SER A 120 -4.07 -30.12 -13.28
C SER A 120 -4.95 -28.91 -13.42
N PHE A 121 -4.52 -27.92 -14.19
CA PHE A 121 -5.28 -26.70 -14.43
C PHE A 121 -6.24 -26.89 -15.62
N ARG A 122 -7.45 -26.38 -15.49
CA ARG A 122 -8.41 -26.34 -16.62
C ARG A 122 -8.09 -25.24 -17.64
N HIS A 123 -7.54 -24.16 -17.18
CA HIS A 123 -7.08 -22.99 -17.93
C HIS A 123 -5.93 -22.34 -17.16
N PRO A 124 -5.10 -21.54 -17.81
CA PRO A 124 -4.02 -20.85 -17.11
C PRO A 124 -4.54 -20.04 -15.93
N VAL A 125 -3.93 -20.21 -14.77
CA VAL A 125 -4.23 -19.50 -13.54
C VAL A 125 -3.06 -18.59 -13.23
N THR A 126 -3.32 -17.28 -13.19
CA THR A 126 -2.28 -16.27 -12.94
C THR A 126 -2.73 -15.30 -11.85
N ASP A 127 -1.76 -14.69 -11.19
CA ASP A 127 -2.01 -13.64 -10.20
C ASP A 127 -2.74 -12.46 -10.85
N GLY A 128 -3.69 -11.86 -10.12
CA GLY A 128 -4.56 -10.80 -10.63
C GLY A 128 -5.80 -11.29 -11.40
N MET A 129 -5.92 -12.57 -11.72
CA MET A 129 -7.07 -13.11 -12.44
C MET A 129 -8.33 -13.08 -11.58
N SER A 130 -9.45 -12.58 -12.12
CA SER A 130 -10.74 -12.57 -11.43
C SER A 130 -11.37 -13.96 -11.38
N VAL A 131 -11.96 -14.30 -10.24
CA VAL A 131 -12.69 -15.55 -10.03
C VAL A 131 -14.03 -15.29 -9.34
N SER A 132 -15.06 -16.02 -9.77
CA SER A 132 -16.37 -16.01 -9.11
C SER A 132 -16.42 -17.06 -8.02
N LYS A 133 -17.23 -16.83 -6.97
CA LYS A 133 -17.49 -17.85 -5.95
C LYS A 133 -18.01 -19.13 -6.57
N GLY A 134 -17.41 -20.28 -6.22
CA GLY A 134 -17.76 -21.60 -6.77
C GLY A 134 -17.11 -21.93 -8.12
N ALA A 135 -16.40 -20.97 -8.76
CA ALA A 135 -15.69 -21.26 -10.01
C ALA A 135 -14.59 -22.32 -9.81
N PRO A 136 -14.49 -23.30 -10.71
CA PRO A 136 -13.42 -24.29 -10.64
C PRO A 136 -12.07 -23.66 -11.03
N ILE A 137 -11.06 -23.83 -10.18
CA ILE A 137 -9.71 -23.29 -10.37
C ILE A 137 -8.81 -24.35 -11.00
N LEU A 138 -8.73 -25.50 -10.34
CA LEU A 138 -7.89 -26.62 -10.74
C LEU A 138 -8.54 -27.96 -10.36
N ASN A 139 -8.02 -29.05 -10.86
CA ASN A 139 -8.37 -30.41 -10.45
C ASN A 139 -7.18 -31.09 -9.77
N ILE A 140 -7.45 -32.00 -8.85
CA ILE A 140 -6.46 -32.87 -8.24
C ILE A 140 -6.80 -34.29 -8.64
N SER A 141 -5.88 -34.93 -9.40
CA SER A 141 -6.03 -36.33 -9.86
C SER A 141 -5.16 -37.25 -9.03
N ALA A 142 -5.75 -38.33 -8.55
CA ALA A 142 -5.04 -39.40 -7.86
C ALA A 142 -5.08 -40.74 -8.63
N GLU A 143 -5.42 -40.71 -9.94
CA GLU A 143 -5.73 -41.89 -10.73
C GLU A 143 -4.54 -42.87 -10.82
N ASN A 144 -3.31 -42.36 -10.90
CA ASN A 144 -2.08 -43.16 -11.03
C ASN A 144 -1.24 -43.20 -9.75
N MET A 145 -1.86 -42.93 -8.60
CA MET A 145 -1.16 -42.96 -7.32
C MET A 145 -1.02 -44.41 -6.80
N PRO A 146 0.14 -44.77 -6.16
CA PRO A 146 0.36 -46.10 -5.59
C PRO A 146 -0.73 -46.53 -4.61
N ASP A 147 -1.25 -45.55 -3.82
CA ASP A 147 -2.33 -45.79 -2.85
C ASP A 147 -3.73 -45.82 -3.47
N GLY A 148 -3.84 -45.64 -4.77
CA GLY A 148 -5.09 -45.60 -5.51
C GLY A 148 -5.87 -44.29 -5.32
N ASP A 149 -6.95 -44.15 -6.07
CA ASP A 149 -7.83 -42.97 -6.03
C ASP A 149 -8.67 -42.96 -4.73
N PRO A 150 -8.50 -41.95 -3.86
CA PRO A 150 -9.26 -41.81 -2.59
C PRO A 150 -10.76 -41.81 -2.80
N VAL A 151 -11.25 -41.23 -3.91
CA VAL A 151 -12.68 -41.18 -4.23
C VAL A 151 -13.22 -42.55 -4.58
N LYS A 152 -12.46 -43.31 -5.40
CA LYS A 152 -12.82 -44.70 -5.72
C LYS A 152 -12.83 -45.56 -4.48
N ARG A 153 -11.85 -45.40 -3.58
CA ARG A 153 -11.80 -46.18 -2.31
C ARG A 153 -12.99 -45.87 -1.39
N THR A 154 -13.28 -44.60 -1.18
CA THR A 154 -14.42 -44.22 -0.31
C THR A 154 -15.76 -44.64 -0.91
N ARG A 155 -15.90 -44.61 -2.24
CA ARG A 155 -17.10 -45.09 -2.92
C ARG A 155 -17.27 -46.62 -2.71
N ILE A 156 -16.20 -47.40 -2.90
CA ILE A 156 -16.25 -48.86 -2.68
C ILE A 156 -16.63 -49.17 -1.22
N ALA A 157 -16.01 -48.46 -0.25
CA ALA A 157 -16.33 -48.62 1.17
C ALA A 157 -17.80 -48.31 1.46
N TYR A 158 -18.31 -47.19 0.91
CA TYR A 158 -19.73 -46.82 1.03
C TYR A 158 -20.68 -47.83 0.43
N GLU A 159 -20.42 -48.27 -0.82
CA GLU A 159 -21.24 -49.26 -1.51
C GLU A 159 -21.26 -50.62 -0.76
N THR A 160 -20.15 -51.04 -0.18
CA THR A 160 -20.05 -52.25 0.64
C THR A 160 -20.85 -52.10 1.94
N ALA A 161 -20.58 -51.03 2.69
CA ALA A 161 -21.30 -50.78 3.94
C ALA A 161 -22.82 -50.61 3.73
N LYS A 162 -23.23 -50.01 2.62
CA LYS A 162 -24.64 -49.90 2.22
C LYS A 162 -25.32 -51.24 2.02
N LYS A 163 -24.64 -52.15 1.26
CA LYS A 163 -25.15 -53.51 1.02
C LYS A 163 -25.28 -54.31 2.32
N GLU A 164 -24.32 -54.17 3.24
CA GLU A 164 -24.39 -54.80 4.58
C GLU A 164 -25.51 -54.25 5.42
N TYR A 165 -25.68 -52.93 5.46
CA TYR A 165 -26.78 -52.25 6.16
C TYR A 165 -28.14 -52.69 5.62
N GLU A 166 -28.35 -52.71 4.29
CA GLU A 166 -29.59 -53.16 3.66
C GLU A 166 -29.94 -54.62 3.97
N ARG A 167 -28.89 -55.49 4.04
CA ARG A 167 -29.05 -56.90 4.46
C ARG A 167 -29.44 -56.96 5.95
N ALA A 168 -28.67 -56.28 6.80
CA ALA A 168 -28.89 -56.27 8.24
C ALA A 168 -30.29 -55.70 8.61
N ALA A 169 -30.75 -54.67 7.88
CA ALA A 169 -32.09 -54.10 8.08
C ALA A 169 -33.25 -55.10 7.83
N LYS A 170 -33.04 -56.08 6.97
CA LYS A 170 -34.00 -57.17 6.76
C LYS A 170 -33.90 -58.22 7.86
N LEU A 171 -32.67 -58.59 8.27
CA LEU A 171 -32.43 -59.62 9.29
C LEU A 171 -32.88 -59.21 10.71
N VAL A 172 -32.69 -57.95 11.08
CA VAL A 172 -33.13 -57.42 12.38
C VAL A 172 -34.66 -57.43 12.52
N LYS A 173 -35.39 -57.16 11.43
CA LYS A 173 -36.86 -57.27 11.40
C LYS A 173 -37.34 -58.68 11.63
N SER A 174 -36.56 -59.67 11.15
CA SER A 174 -36.83 -61.12 11.35
C SER A 174 -36.21 -61.64 12.64
N GLN A 175 -35.68 -60.80 13.52
CA GLN A 175 -35.00 -61.16 14.77
C GLN A 175 -33.83 -62.17 14.63
N ILE A 176 -33.18 -62.19 13.45
CA ILE A 176 -32.05 -63.10 13.16
C ILE A 176 -30.76 -62.51 13.73
N ILE A 177 -30.64 -61.15 13.79
CA ILE A 177 -29.48 -60.45 14.38
C ILE A 177 -29.95 -59.57 15.56
N SER A 178 -29.03 -59.33 16.48
CA SER A 178 -29.34 -58.47 17.62
C SER A 178 -29.47 -56.97 17.21
N GLN A 179 -30.24 -56.20 17.99
CA GLN A 179 -30.32 -54.75 17.79
C GLN A 179 -28.95 -54.06 17.94
N LYS A 180 -28.10 -54.61 18.83
CA LYS A 180 -26.71 -54.13 19.00
C LYS A 180 -25.90 -54.29 17.74
N ASP A 181 -25.94 -55.47 17.10
CA ASP A 181 -25.20 -55.75 15.87
C ASP A 181 -25.70 -54.89 14.70
N PHE A 182 -27.04 -54.74 14.61
CA PHE A 182 -27.63 -53.82 13.63
C PHE A 182 -27.15 -52.38 13.79
N ASN A 183 -27.09 -51.87 15.02
CA ASN A 183 -26.64 -50.50 15.28
C ASN A 183 -25.15 -50.32 14.90
N ALA A 184 -24.29 -51.28 15.14
CA ALA A 184 -22.90 -51.25 14.74
C ALA A 184 -22.75 -51.20 13.21
N ILE A 185 -23.53 -51.99 12.46
CA ILE A 185 -23.55 -52.03 11.00
C ILE A 185 -24.09 -50.68 10.46
N LYS A 186 -25.10 -50.13 11.07
CA LYS A 186 -25.69 -48.82 10.73
C LYS A 186 -24.67 -47.71 10.92
N GLU A 187 -23.97 -47.69 12.05
CA GLU A 187 -22.87 -46.71 12.30
C GLU A 187 -21.75 -46.81 11.25
N SER A 188 -21.33 -48.03 10.89
CA SER A 188 -20.35 -48.23 9.85
C SER A 188 -20.81 -47.68 8.50
N TYR A 189 -22.07 -47.90 8.12
CA TYR A 189 -22.69 -47.33 6.92
C TYR A 189 -22.72 -45.81 6.95
N GLU A 190 -23.17 -45.20 8.07
CA GLU A 190 -23.24 -43.74 8.20
C GLU A 190 -21.84 -43.08 8.12
N ASN A 191 -20.83 -43.68 8.74
CA ASN A 191 -19.45 -43.23 8.66
C ASN A 191 -18.91 -43.31 7.22
N ALA A 192 -19.16 -44.43 6.51
CA ALA A 192 -18.74 -44.59 5.11
C ALA A 192 -19.48 -43.63 4.17
N LEU A 193 -20.78 -43.33 4.44
CA LEU A 193 -21.54 -42.32 3.70
C LEU A 193 -20.95 -40.94 3.88
N LEU A 194 -20.70 -40.50 5.12
CA LEU A 194 -20.10 -39.21 5.42
C LEU A 194 -18.73 -39.02 4.72
N ALA A 195 -17.88 -40.04 4.78
CA ALA A 195 -16.56 -40.02 4.11
C ALA A 195 -16.70 -39.90 2.58
N TYR A 196 -17.66 -40.60 1.96
CA TYR A 196 -17.91 -40.51 0.54
C TYR A 196 -18.50 -39.18 0.11
N GLU A 197 -19.49 -38.65 0.84
CA GLU A 197 -20.13 -37.35 0.55
C GLU A 197 -19.14 -36.17 0.64
N ALA A 198 -18.20 -36.23 1.59
CA ALA A 198 -17.19 -35.18 1.77
C ALA A 198 -16.33 -34.97 0.51
N ILE A 199 -16.06 -36.04 -0.27
CA ILE A 199 -15.17 -36.01 -1.44
C ILE A 199 -15.97 -35.98 -2.75
N SER A 200 -17.11 -36.68 -2.82
CA SER A 200 -17.85 -36.90 -4.07
C SER A 200 -18.51 -35.66 -4.66
N LYS A 201 -18.85 -34.66 -3.85
CA LYS A 201 -19.51 -33.41 -4.31
C LYS A 201 -18.74 -32.70 -5.41
N ASN A 202 -17.41 -32.75 -5.37
CA ASN A 202 -16.54 -32.05 -6.31
C ASN A 202 -15.84 -33.00 -7.31
N GLN A 203 -16.30 -34.25 -7.41
CA GLN A 203 -15.72 -35.21 -8.30
C GLN A 203 -16.05 -34.90 -9.76
N THR A 204 -15.02 -34.90 -10.62
CA THR A 204 -15.11 -34.76 -12.07
C THR A 204 -14.50 -36.00 -12.76
N LYS A 205 -14.60 -36.06 -14.08
CA LYS A 205 -13.93 -37.17 -14.86
C LYS A 205 -12.42 -37.14 -14.73
N THR A 206 -11.83 -35.97 -14.44
CA THR A 206 -10.38 -35.74 -14.41
C THR A 206 -9.81 -35.61 -12.99
N GLY A 207 -10.60 -35.93 -11.97
CA GLY A 207 -10.18 -35.82 -10.56
C GLY A 207 -11.17 -35.03 -9.70
N VAL A 208 -10.72 -34.56 -8.56
CA VAL A 208 -11.52 -33.73 -7.66
C VAL A 208 -11.29 -32.25 -7.99
N SER A 209 -12.37 -31.55 -8.29
CA SER A 209 -12.31 -30.11 -8.62
C SER A 209 -12.18 -29.29 -7.36
N VAL A 210 -11.22 -28.37 -7.36
CA VAL A 210 -11.00 -27.35 -6.35
C VAL A 210 -11.65 -26.07 -6.83
N THR A 211 -12.57 -25.51 -6.03
CA THR A 211 -13.37 -24.34 -6.39
C THR A 211 -13.05 -23.16 -5.50
N ALA A 212 -13.28 -21.94 -6.00
CA ALA A 212 -13.11 -20.70 -5.25
C ALA A 212 -14.16 -20.60 -4.13
N PRO A 213 -13.78 -20.46 -2.85
CA PRO A 213 -14.72 -20.32 -1.74
C PRO A 213 -15.41 -18.95 -1.71
N LEU A 214 -14.78 -17.94 -2.31
CA LEU A 214 -15.27 -16.58 -2.45
C LEU A 214 -14.98 -16.03 -3.85
N GLY A 215 -15.72 -15.02 -4.29
CA GLY A 215 -15.42 -14.28 -5.52
C GLY A 215 -14.40 -13.17 -5.24
N GLY A 216 -13.52 -12.91 -6.19
CA GLY A 216 -12.44 -11.92 -6.02
C GLY A 216 -11.35 -12.09 -7.07
N TYR A 217 -10.11 -11.89 -6.66
CA TYR A 217 -8.92 -12.01 -7.52
C TYR A 217 -7.95 -13.01 -6.92
N ILE A 218 -7.27 -13.76 -7.78
CA ILE A 218 -6.15 -14.62 -7.38
C ILE A 218 -5.00 -13.73 -6.95
N LYS A 219 -4.61 -13.85 -5.67
CA LYS A 219 -3.47 -13.10 -5.11
C LYS A 219 -2.16 -13.81 -5.41
N ASN A 220 -2.12 -15.12 -5.16
CA ASN A 220 -0.97 -15.97 -5.45
C ASN A 220 -1.43 -17.35 -5.89
N CYS A 221 -0.79 -17.90 -6.91
CA CYS A 221 -0.87 -19.31 -7.27
C CYS A 221 0.39 -20.03 -6.75
N LEU A 222 0.21 -20.94 -5.77
CA LEU A 222 1.31 -21.57 -5.02
C LEU A 222 1.74 -22.93 -5.59
N VAL A 223 1.06 -23.41 -6.63
CA VAL A 223 1.29 -24.71 -7.26
C VAL A 223 1.36 -24.58 -8.78
N LYS A 224 1.99 -25.55 -9.42
CA LYS A 224 2.15 -25.63 -10.88
C LYS A 224 1.44 -26.85 -11.44
N GLU A 225 1.23 -26.86 -12.76
CA GLU A 225 0.76 -28.05 -13.49
C GLU A 225 1.70 -29.23 -13.24
N GLY A 226 1.14 -30.35 -12.82
CA GLY A 226 1.89 -31.56 -12.54
C GLY A 226 2.46 -31.67 -11.12
N ASP A 227 2.33 -30.66 -10.28
CA ASP A 227 2.77 -30.73 -8.89
C ASP A 227 1.97 -31.75 -8.09
N TYR A 228 2.67 -32.55 -7.27
CA TYR A 228 2.02 -33.40 -6.28
C TYR A 228 1.69 -32.59 -5.03
N VAL A 229 0.46 -32.71 -4.55
CA VAL A 229 -0.03 -32.01 -3.33
C VAL A 229 -0.59 -32.99 -2.31
N SER A 230 -0.38 -32.69 -1.05
CA SER A 230 -0.94 -33.40 0.10
C SER A 230 -2.19 -32.69 0.63
N VAL A 231 -3.04 -33.45 1.35
CA VAL A 231 -4.24 -32.88 2.01
C VAL A 231 -3.83 -31.74 2.94
N GLY A 232 -4.53 -30.60 2.84
CA GLY A 232 -4.25 -29.39 3.62
C GLY A 232 -3.17 -28.49 3.02
N GLN A 233 -2.52 -28.88 1.94
CA GLN A 233 -1.50 -28.04 1.29
C GLN A 233 -2.16 -26.81 0.63
N PRO A 234 -1.62 -25.59 0.86
CA PRO A 234 -2.08 -24.39 0.18
C PRO A 234 -1.88 -24.47 -1.35
N LEU A 235 -2.90 -24.09 -2.09
CA LEU A 235 -2.92 -24.14 -3.56
C LEU A 235 -2.95 -22.75 -4.17
N VAL A 236 -3.93 -21.95 -3.76
CA VAL A 236 -4.21 -20.61 -4.29
C VAL A 236 -4.70 -19.72 -3.18
N SER A 237 -4.26 -18.48 -3.12
CA SER A 237 -4.89 -17.47 -2.27
C SER A 237 -5.76 -16.52 -3.11
N ILE A 238 -6.96 -16.23 -2.60
CA ILE A 238 -7.96 -15.38 -3.26
C ILE A 238 -8.27 -14.23 -2.33
N THR A 239 -8.31 -13.00 -2.87
CA THR A 239 -8.68 -11.80 -2.13
C THR A 239 -9.85 -11.08 -2.80
N GLN A 240 -10.76 -10.51 -1.98
CA GLN A 240 -11.87 -9.71 -2.50
C GLN A 240 -11.53 -8.24 -2.66
N ASN A 241 -10.58 -7.73 -1.88
CA ASN A 241 -10.17 -6.32 -1.85
C ASN A 241 -11.33 -5.33 -1.62
N ARG A 242 -12.42 -5.75 -0.99
CA ARG A 242 -13.57 -4.88 -0.73
C ARG A 242 -13.38 -4.04 0.51
N ARG A 243 -12.79 -4.62 1.54
CA ARG A 243 -12.41 -3.94 2.77
C ARG A 243 -10.92 -4.08 2.98
N LEU A 244 -10.33 -2.98 3.39
CA LEU A 244 -8.89 -2.90 3.60
C LEU A 244 -8.60 -2.39 5.01
N PHE A 245 -7.46 -2.79 5.52
CA PHE A 245 -6.85 -2.21 6.71
C PHE A 245 -5.76 -1.24 6.29
N LEU A 246 -5.76 -0.07 6.88
CA LEU A 246 -4.63 0.84 6.88
C LEU A 246 -3.91 0.64 8.22
N ARG A 247 -2.79 -0.07 8.20
CA ARG A 247 -1.89 -0.22 9.34
C ARG A 247 -0.84 0.88 9.30
N VAL A 248 -0.83 1.70 10.31
CA VAL A 248 0.02 2.87 10.44
C VAL A 248 1.00 2.65 11.59
N ASP A 249 2.28 2.89 11.34
CA ASP A 249 3.33 2.75 12.35
C ASP A 249 3.66 4.14 12.92
N VAL A 250 3.19 4.41 14.12
CA VAL A 250 3.33 5.71 14.81
C VAL A 250 4.48 5.66 15.79
N SER A 251 5.40 6.63 15.72
CA SER A 251 6.51 6.72 16.67
C SER A 251 6.01 6.86 18.12
N GLU A 252 6.64 6.15 19.06
CA GLU A 252 6.29 6.18 20.50
C GLU A 252 6.26 7.59 21.11
N LYS A 253 7.00 8.54 20.54
CA LYS A 253 6.96 9.96 20.99
C LYS A 253 5.56 10.57 20.92
N TYR A 254 4.69 10.03 20.07
CA TYR A 254 3.31 10.47 19.90
C TYR A 254 2.30 9.63 20.72
N TYR A 255 2.78 8.72 21.58
CA TYR A 255 1.89 7.82 22.32
C TYR A 255 0.78 8.56 23.10
N GLY A 256 1.11 9.68 23.71
CA GLY A 256 0.15 10.53 24.44
C GLY A 256 -0.98 11.10 23.58
N TYR A 257 -0.78 11.19 22.26
CA TYR A 257 -1.77 11.73 21.32
C TYR A 257 -2.63 10.64 20.64
N LEU A 258 -2.27 9.35 20.79
CA LEU A 258 -2.98 8.26 20.11
C LEU A 258 -4.47 8.19 20.44
N HIS A 259 -4.84 8.53 21.68
CA HIS A 259 -6.23 8.54 22.11
C HIS A 259 -7.08 9.65 21.45
N SER A 260 -6.46 10.69 20.92
CA SER A 260 -7.12 11.81 20.25
C SER A 260 -7.23 11.62 18.73
N ILE A 261 -6.61 10.57 18.17
CA ILE A 261 -6.71 10.26 16.75
C ILE A 261 -8.13 9.78 16.42
N GLN A 262 -8.78 10.47 15.50
CA GLN A 262 -10.15 10.19 15.10
C GLN A 262 -10.25 9.61 13.69
N SER A 263 -9.36 10.04 12.79
CA SER A 263 -9.36 9.66 11.38
C SER A 263 -7.94 9.74 10.80
N ALA A 264 -7.81 9.44 9.53
CA ALA A 264 -6.58 9.65 8.79
C ALA A 264 -6.89 9.96 7.32
N ASN A 265 -5.96 10.67 6.69
CA ASN A 265 -5.86 10.74 5.25
C ASN A 265 -4.62 9.96 4.82
N PHE A 266 -4.58 9.46 3.59
CA PHE A 266 -3.38 8.82 3.07
C PHE A 266 -3.20 9.07 1.58
N LYS A 267 -1.95 9.02 1.13
CA LYS A 267 -1.57 9.17 -0.28
C LYS A 267 -0.81 7.94 -0.74
N THR A 268 -1.20 7.42 -1.90
CA THR A 268 -0.54 6.26 -2.51
C THR A 268 0.64 6.71 -3.38
N PRO A 269 1.68 5.86 -3.60
CA PRO A 269 2.84 6.25 -4.40
C PRO A 269 2.56 6.23 -5.92
N TYR A 270 1.44 5.64 -6.36
CA TYR A 270 1.13 5.44 -7.77
C TYR A 270 0.11 6.43 -8.31
N ASP A 271 -0.50 7.27 -7.47
CA ASP A 271 -1.33 8.39 -7.87
C ASP A 271 -1.06 9.63 -7.01
N ASN A 272 -1.55 10.77 -7.43
CA ASN A 272 -1.41 12.03 -6.69
C ASN A 272 -2.64 12.35 -5.84
N LYS A 273 -3.55 11.39 -5.68
CA LYS A 273 -4.79 11.57 -4.95
C LYS A 273 -4.57 11.33 -3.46
N VAL A 274 -5.13 12.21 -2.66
CA VAL A 274 -5.25 12.03 -1.21
C VAL A 274 -6.59 11.36 -0.93
N TYR A 275 -6.55 10.22 -0.27
CA TYR A 275 -7.71 9.46 0.16
C TYR A 275 -8.08 9.84 1.58
N GLU A 276 -9.30 10.29 1.79
CA GLU A 276 -9.84 10.55 3.12
C GLU A 276 -10.57 9.31 3.64
N LEU A 277 -10.17 8.82 4.80
CA LEU A 277 -10.86 7.67 5.41
C LEU A 277 -12.35 7.94 5.65
N GLY A 278 -12.73 9.19 5.96
CA GLY A 278 -14.12 9.56 6.13
C GLY A 278 -14.99 9.29 4.89
N GLU A 279 -14.48 9.61 3.69
CA GLU A 279 -15.17 9.35 2.42
C GLU A 279 -15.25 7.85 2.09
N LEU A 280 -14.26 7.08 2.56
CA LEU A 280 -14.18 5.64 2.38
C LEU A 280 -14.90 4.87 3.50
N LYS A 281 -15.72 5.54 4.31
CA LYS A 281 -16.37 4.98 5.51
C LYS A 281 -15.36 4.36 6.49
N GLY A 282 -14.17 4.93 6.52
CA GLY A 282 -13.09 4.46 7.36
C GLY A 282 -13.34 4.79 8.83
N HIS A 283 -12.89 3.91 9.70
CA HIS A 283 -12.95 4.10 11.15
C HIS A 283 -11.72 3.50 11.82
N LEU A 284 -11.38 4.05 12.97
CA LEU A 284 -10.31 3.51 13.81
C LEU A 284 -10.76 2.16 14.37
N LEU A 285 -10.02 1.10 14.05
CA LEU A 285 -10.26 -0.25 14.55
C LEU A 285 -9.55 -0.48 15.87
N SER A 286 -8.27 -0.12 15.92
CA SER A 286 -7.45 -0.30 17.11
C SER A 286 -6.18 0.54 17.07
N TYR A 287 -5.63 0.81 18.25
CA TYR A 287 -4.25 1.24 18.40
C TYR A 287 -3.54 0.36 19.42
N GLY A 288 -2.27 0.03 19.15
CA GLY A 288 -1.48 -0.83 20.02
C GLY A 288 -1.22 -0.18 21.36
N LYS A 289 -1.27 -0.97 22.45
CA LYS A 289 -0.91 -0.54 23.80
C LYS A 289 0.52 -0.90 24.17
N ALA A 290 1.25 -1.53 23.25
CA ALA A 290 2.67 -1.89 23.41
C ALA A 290 3.35 -1.81 22.04
N SER A 291 4.60 -1.37 22.03
CA SER A 291 5.49 -1.55 20.89
C SER A 291 5.88 -3.02 20.77
N GLY A 292 5.99 -3.54 19.56
CA GLY A 292 6.56 -4.88 19.34
C GLY A 292 8.05 -4.86 19.76
N GLY A 293 8.49 -5.82 20.54
CA GLY A 293 9.76 -5.86 21.29
C GLY A 293 11.08 -5.46 20.59
N THR A 294 11.06 -5.14 19.30
CA THR A 294 12.19 -4.62 18.51
C THR A 294 11.85 -3.34 17.72
N SER A 295 10.64 -2.82 17.85
CA SER A 295 10.15 -1.67 17.10
C SER A 295 9.77 -0.53 18.04
N PHE A 296 10.28 0.68 17.78
CA PHE A 296 9.91 1.91 18.48
C PHE A 296 8.60 2.53 17.95
N TYR A 297 7.77 1.72 17.34
CA TYR A 297 6.51 2.15 16.72
C TYR A 297 5.31 1.47 17.37
N VAL A 298 4.26 2.23 17.53
CA VAL A 298 2.94 1.76 17.99
C VAL A 298 2.03 1.63 16.78
N PRO A 299 1.50 0.44 16.48
CA PRO A 299 0.60 0.27 15.34
C PRO A 299 -0.77 0.88 15.63
N VAL A 300 -1.27 1.66 14.68
CA VAL A 300 -2.64 2.16 14.62
C VAL A 300 -3.30 1.55 13.38
N THR A 301 -4.47 0.94 13.54
CA THR A 301 -5.15 0.26 12.44
C THR A 301 -6.53 0.86 12.21
N PHE A 302 -6.80 1.23 10.98
CA PHE A 302 -8.10 1.65 10.49
C PHE A 302 -8.65 0.58 9.55
N GLU A 303 -9.97 0.44 9.49
CA GLU A 303 -10.68 -0.34 8.47
C GLU A 303 -11.44 0.63 7.57
N PHE A 304 -11.46 0.37 6.25
CA PHE A 304 -12.15 1.20 5.27
C PHE A 304 -12.64 0.40 4.05
N ASP A 305 -13.67 0.92 3.38
CA ASP A 305 -14.19 0.34 2.15
C ASP A 305 -13.29 0.70 0.96
N ASN A 306 -12.80 -0.29 0.24
CA ASN A 306 -12.08 -0.09 -1.02
C ASN A 306 -13.08 0.07 -2.18
N ARG A 307 -12.99 1.20 -2.87
CA ARG A 307 -13.80 1.47 -4.08
C ARG A 307 -13.12 1.01 -5.37
N GLY A 308 -12.06 0.20 -5.26
CA GLY A 308 -11.31 -0.35 -6.39
C GLY A 308 -10.00 0.37 -6.72
N ASP A 309 -9.74 1.52 -6.09
CA ASP A 309 -8.60 2.37 -6.43
C ASP A 309 -7.35 2.04 -5.62
N VAL A 310 -7.51 1.44 -4.43
CA VAL A 310 -6.40 1.18 -3.51
C VAL A 310 -5.93 -0.27 -3.62
N ILE A 311 -4.61 -0.45 -3.82
CA ILE A 311 -3.99 -1.77 -4.00
C ILE A 311 -3.50 -2.30 -2.64
N PRO A 312 -3.98 -3.47 -2.16
CA PRO A 312 -3.45 -4.11 -0.96
C PRO A 312 -1.96 -4.42 -1.09
N GLY A 313 -1.22 -4.23 -0.01
CA GLY A 313 0.23 -4.39 0.03
C GLY A 313 1.00 -3.08 -0.17
N SER A 314 0.34 -2.02 -0.65
CA SER A 314 0.97 -0.72 -0.89
C SER A 314 1.42 -0.06 0.40
N TYR A 315 2.62 0.53 0.38
CA TYR A 315 3.07 1.48 1.39
C TYR A 315 2.56 2.86 1.02
N VAL A 316 2.08 3.60 2.01
CA VAL A 316 1.41 4.90 1.83
C VAL A 316 1.94 5.92 2.82
N GLU A 317 1.95 7.18 2.41
CA GLU A 317 2.11 8.30 3.32
C GLU A 317 0.78 8.54 4.05
N VAL A 318 0.82 8.71 5.35
CA VAL A 318 -0.38 8.81 6.20
C VAL A 318 -0.34 10.09 7.03
N TYR A 319 -1.45 10.79 7.03
CA TYR A 319 -1.73 11.98 7.82
C TYR A 319 -2.78 11.61 8.87
N LEU A 320 -2.34 11.32 10.09
CA LEU A 320 -3.25 11.01 11.20
C LEU A 320 -3.88 12.29 11.72
N LEU A 321 -5.19 12.35 11.73
CA LEU A 321 -5.98 13.50 12.14
C LEU A 321 -6.38 13.35 13.61
N SER A 322 -5.89 14.29 14.43
CA SER A 322 -6.12 14.30 15.87
C SER A 322 -7.10 15.41 16.26
N SER A 323 -6.83 16.10 17.37
CA SER A 323 -7.68 17.17 17.92
C SER A 323 -7.81 18.35 16.96
N GLU A 324 -8.95 19.01 16.99
CA GLU A 324 -9.19 20.23 16.26
C GLU A 324 -8.47 21.42 16.89
N MET A 325 -7.86 22.23 16.03
CA MET A 325 -7.26 23.53 16.36
C MET A 325 -8.15 24.61 15.75
N PRO A 326 -8.77 25.48 16.53
CA PRO A 326 -9.55 26.60 16.01
C PRO A 326 -8.64 27.70 15.45
N ASP A 327 -9.21 28.58 14.64
CA ASP A 327 -8.60 29.83 14.18
C ASP A 327 -7.27 29.66 13.41
N VAL A 328 -7.16 28.63 12.59
CA VAL A 328 -5.99 28.34 11.75
C VAL A 328 -6.21 28.88 10.33
N LEU A 329 -5.20 29.56 9.77
CA LEU A 329 -5.17 29.88 8.35
C LEU A 329 -4.61 28.67 7.60
N ALA A 330 -5.42 28.08 6.73
CA ALA A 330 -5.00 26.95 5.93
C ALA A 330 -5.43 27.13 4.47
N LEU A 331 -4.57 26.66 3.56
CA LEU A 331 -4.74 26.73 2.12
C LEU A 331 -4.71 25.33 1.49
N PRO A 332 -5.38 25.12 0.36
CA PRO A 332 -5.16 23.93 -0.45
C PRO A 332 -3.68 23.81 -0.84
N VAL A 333 -3.13 22.60 -0.83
CA VAL A 333 -1.73 22.34 -1.24
C VAL A 333 -1.49 22.81 -2.69
N THR A 334 -2.55 22.86 -3.52
CA THR A 334 -2.49 23.36 -4.89
C THR A 334 -2.19 24.86 -4.99
N ALA A 335 -2.43 25.64 -3.92
CA ALA A 335 -2.12 27.06 -3.86
C ALA A 335 -0.63 27.36 -3.63
N LEU A 336 0.19 26.33 -3.33
CA LEU A 336 1.60 26.48 -3.04
C LEU A 336 2.46 26.32 -4.27
N THR A 337 3.47 27.18 -4.39
CA THR A 337 4.61 27.02 -5.31
C THR A 337 5.87 26.81 -4.48
N GLU A 338 6.66 25.82 -4.84
CA GLU A 338 7.95 25.56 -4.21
C GLU A 338 9.07 25.96 -5.15
N GLU A 339 9.98 26.80 -4.67
CA GLU A 339 11.16 27.23 -5.41
C GLU A 339 12.37 27.22 -4.47
N GLN A 340 13.41 26.49 -4.85
CA GLN A 340 14.67 26.39 -4.10
C GLN A 340 14.49 26.04 -2.61
N GLY A 341 13.45 25.28 -2.28
CA GLY A 341 13.14 24.89 -0.91
C GLY A 341 12.34 25.92 -0.10
N LEU A 342 11.95 27.03 -0.71
CA LEU A 342 11.03 28.02 -0.14
C LEU A 342 9.63 27.84 -0.72
N TYR A 343 8.62 28.20 0.05
CA TYR A 343 7.22 28.10 -0.36
C TYR A 343 6.60 29.45 -0.55
N PHE A 344 5.85 29.60 -1.63
CA PHE A 344 5.22 30.85 -2.03
C PHE A 344 3.73 30.64 -2.33
N ILE A 345 2.96 31.70 -2.13
CA ILE A 345 1.57 31.86 -2.56
C ILE A 345 1.44 33.10 -3.41
N TYR A 346 0.36 33.21 -4.17
CA TYR A 346 0.04 34.41 -4.95
C TYR A 346 -1.16 35.12 -4.31
N LEU A 347 -0.87 36.29 -3.70
CA LEU A 347 -1.90 37.18 -3.16
C LEU A 347 -2.50 38.00 -4.29
N GLN A 348 -3.79 37.98 -4.46
CA GLN A 348 -4.50 38.86 -5.38
C GLN A 348 -4.70 40.19 -4.75
N LEU A 349 -4.08 41.27 -5.30
CA LEU A 349 -4.17 42.65 -4.80
C LEU A 349 -5.39 43.33 -5.35
N ASP A 350 -5.69 43.19 -6.65
CA ASP A 350 -6.82 43.73 -7.38
C ASP A 350 -7.28 42.78 -8.50
N GLU A 351 -8.01 43.25 -9.51
CA GLU A 351 -8.53 42.40 -10.58
C GLU A 351 -7.44 41.82 -11.51
N GLU A 352 -6.27 42.46 -11.62
CA GLU A 352 -5.17 42.12 -12.52
C GLU A 352 -3.84 41.85 -11.80
N GLY A 353 -3.67 42.33 -10.58
CA GLY A 353 -2.43 42.31 -9.82
C GLY A 353 -2.34 41.12 -8.87
N TYR A 354 -1.27 40.36 -9.01
CA TYR A 354 -0.91 39.25 -8.10
C TYR A 354 0.48 39.49 -7.54
N LYS A 355 0.63 39.34 -6.23
CA LYS A 355 1.92 39.45 -5.55
C LYS A 355 2.38 38.08 -5.08
N LYS A 356 3.59 37.71 -5.43
CA LYS A 356 4.27 36.53 -4.89
C LYS A 356 4.67 36.79 -3.43
N GLN A 357 4.21 35.94 -2.52
CA GLN A 357 4.46 36.09 -1.10
C GLN A 357 5.04 34.82 -0.53
N GLU A 358 6.20 34.92 0.11
CA GLU A 358 6.81 33.81 0.85
C GLU A 358 6.00 33.46 2.08
N VAL A 359 5.83 32.15 2.33
CA VAL A 359 5.08 31.62 3.46
C VAL A 359 5.84 30.52 4.19
N THR A 360 5.61 30.43 5.49
CA THR A 360 6.10 29.31 6.30
C THR A 360 4.96 28.33 6.53
N LEU A 361 5.21 27.05 6.20
CA LEU A 361 4.22 26.00 6.32
C LEU A 361 4.20 25.41 7.74
N GLY A 362 3.01 25.01 8.18
CA GLY A 362 2.77 24.22 9.37
C GLY A 362 2.40 22.77 9.04
N ALA A 363 1.42 22.23 9.76
CA ALA A 363 0.90 20.89 9.54
C ALA A 363 0.11 20.80 8.22
N SER A 364 0.22 19.64 7.53
CA SER A 364 -0.59 19.35 6.34
C SER A 364 -1.35 18.05 6.54
N ASP A 365 -2.60 18.02 6.07
CA ASP A 365 -3.43 16.81 6.04
C ASP A 365 -3.41 16.10 4.67
N GLY A 366 -2.53 16.59 3.78
CA GLY A 366 -2.36 16.12 2.41
C GLY A 366 -3.24 16.87 1.39
N LYS A 367 -4.34 17.49 1.80
CA LYS A 367 -5.21 18.35 0.97
C LYS A 367 -4.97 19.82 1.23
N GLU A 368 -4.90 20.16 2.50
CA GLU A 368 -4.67 21.51 2.98
C GLU A 368 -3.39 21.58 3.81
N VAL A 369 -2.85 22.78 3.92
CA VAL A 369 -1.67 23.07 4.71
C VAL A 369 -1.89 24.32 5.54
N GLN A 370 -1.52 24.23 6.81
CA GLN A 370 -1.49 25.36 7.72
C GLN A 370 -0.42 26.37 7.30
N ILE A 371 -0.74 27.66 7.30
CA ILE A 371 0.23 28.72 7.07
C ILE A 371 0.53 29.39 8.41
N LEU A 372 1.83 29.36 8.79
CA LEU A 372 2.28 29.92 10.06
C LEU A 372 2.62 31.40 9.93
N THR A 373 3.24 31.79 8.80
CA THR A 373 3.61 33.19 8.52
C THR A 373 3.42 33.52 7.04
N GLY A 374 3.29 34.80 6.71
CA GLY A 374 3.19 35.29 5.32
C GLY A 374 1.76 35.43 4.79
N LEU A 375 0.73 35.06 5.58
CA LEU A 375 -0.69 35.17 5.22
C LEU A 375 -1.49 35.79 6.37
N LYS A 376 -2.51 36.58 6.04
CA LYS A 376 -3.44 37.22 7.00
C LYS A 376 -4.88 36.82 6.71
N ALA A 377 -5.70 36.87 7.76
CA ALA A 377 -7.14 36.71 7.59
C ALA A 377 -7.70 37.84 6.72
N GLY A 378 -8.49 37.49 5.71
CA GLY A 378 -9.05 38.44 4.75
C GLY A 378 -8.23 38.58 3.45
N ASP A 379 -7.01 38.06 3.40
CA ASP A 379 -6.22 38.05 2.17
C ASP A 379 -6.91 37.19 1.11
N ARG A 380 -6.83 37.63 -0.16
CA ARG A 380 -7.31 36.87 -1.31
C ARG A 380 -6.15 36.14 -1.95
N VAL A 381 -6.22 34.80 -2.04
CA VAL A 381 -5.15 33.92 -2.52
C VAL A 381 -5.61 33.15 -3.75
N ALA A 382 -4.76 33.03 -4.75
CA ALA A 382 -4.96 32.13 -5.89
C ALA A 382 -4.81 30.68 -5.43
N VAL A 383 -5.91 29.91 -5.39
CA VAL A 383 -5.95 28.53 -4.85
C VAL A 383 -5.84 27.44 -5.91
N SER A 384 -6.09 27.79 -7.18
CA SER A 384 -5.93 26.89 -8.33
C SER A 384 -5.33 27.65 -9.50
N TYR A 385 -4.25 27.12 -10.08
CA TYR A 385 -3.63 27.67 -11.28
C TYR A 385 -2.85 26.58 -12.01
N THR A 386 -3.37 26.15 -13.15
CA THR A 386 -2.71 25.10 -13.98
C THR A 386 -1.61 25.67 -14.88
N HIS A 387 -1.60 26.96 -15.15
CA HIS A 387 -0.71 27.59 -16.14
C HIS A 387 0.24 28.70 -15.63
N LEU A 388 0.12 29.21 -14.42
CA LEU A 388 1.06 30.21 -13.89
C LEU A 388 2.49 29.63 -13.76
N ARG A 389 2.63 28.34 -13.50
CA ARG A 389 3.93 27.63 -13.51
C ARG A 389 4.64 27.62 -14.87
N ALA A 390 3.91 27.72 -15.98
CA ALA A 390 4.48 27.67 -17.33
C ALA A 390 5.05 29.02 -17.79
N HIS A 391 4.64 30.14 -17.22
CA HIS A 391 5.11 31.48 -17.60
C HIS A 391 6.44 31.87 -16.94
N GLU A 392 6.73 31.36 -15.74
CA GLU A 392 8.03 31.63 -15.08
C GLU A 392 9.22 30.94 -15.78
N THR A 393 9.00 29.78 -16.43
CA THR A 393 10.05 29.09 -17.21
C THR A 393 10.37 29.74 -18.55
N THR A 394 9.52 30.62 -19.08
CA THR A 394 9.75 31.31 -20.36
C THR A 394 10.42 32.68 -20.21
N LEU A 395 10.46 33.26 -19.02
CA LEU A 395 11.12 34.54 -18.76
C LEU A 395 12.65 34.42 -18.53
N HIS A 396 13.19 33.21 -18.41
CA HIS A 396 14.63 32.98 -18.27
C HIS A 396 15.36 32.59 -19.58
N LEU A 397 14.69 32.70 -20.74
CA LEU A 397 15.26 32.34 -22.06
C LEU A 397 15.19 33.50 -23.07
N VAL A 398 15.38 34.72 -22.64
CA VAL A 398 15.68 35.84 -23.54
C VAL A 398 16.86 36.64 -22.97
#